data_6a6f5596840bb29e4ec68e3720ca78f3
#
_entry.id   6a6f5596840bb29e4ec68e3720ca78f3
#
_cell.length_a   1.000
_cell.length_b   1.000
_cell.length_c   1.000
_cell.angle_alpha   90.00
_cell.angle_beta   90.00
_cell.angle_gamma   90.00
#
_symmetry.space_group_name_H-M   'P 1'
#
loop_
_entity.id
_entity.type
_entity.pdbx_description
1 polymer ?
#
loop_
_entity_poly.entity_id
_entity_poly.type
_entity_poly.pdbx_seq_one_letter_code
_entity_poly.pdbx_strand_id
1 'polypeptide(L)'
;MNAKGSRDNNRNNKKKHEHDQFGSKKQERYVNLEKNGGKKKNKAPQPKPAEKDPNEIITLTLPEHITIKELADKMKVQASVIVKKLFMKGIMVTVNQDIDYEQAEEIALEFNCICEPEVKVDVIEELLREDEESEEDMVARPPVVCVMGHVDHGKTSLLDAIRDTKVTDREAGGITQHIGAYMVSVNGQKITFLDTPGHEAFTAMRMRGANSTDIAILVVAADDGVMPQTVEAINHAKAAGIEIIVAINKIDKPNANVERVKQELSEYELIPEDWGGSTIFVPVSAHTHEGIDELLEMILLTAEVLELKANPKRTARGLVIEAQLDKGRGAVATVLVQKGTLHVGDPIAAGSSYGKVRAMIDEIGLRVKVAPTSTPVEILGLSDVPNAGEI
;
A
#
# COMPACT_ATOMS: atom_id res chain seq x y z
N MET A 1 -12.31 24.74 67.34
CA MET A 1 -11.03 25.00 68.06
C MET A 1 -10.00 25.07 66.95
N ASN A 2 -9.69 26.29 66.50
CA ASN A 2 -8.48 27.07 66.81
C ASN A 2 -7.24 26.42 66.28
N ALA A 3 -6.34 26.99 65.49
CA ALA A 3 -6.03 28.38 65.11
C ALA A 3 -4.90 28.33 64.11
N LYS A 4 -4.91 29.18 63.07
CA LYS A 4 -4.03 30.35 62.92
C LYS A 4 -2.53 30.10 62.69
N GLY A 5 -2.02 30.68 61.61
CA GLY A 5 -0.84 31.50 61.47
C GLY A 5 -0.16 31.32 60.14
N SER A 6 -0.30 32.11 59.10
CA SER A 6 0.13 33.49 58.82
C SER A 6 1.65 33.74 58.99
N ARG A 7 2.28 34.11 57.90
CA ARG A 7 3.33 35.14 57.66
C ARG A 7 4.15 34.78 56.46
N ASP A 8 3.99 35.47 55.39
CA ASP A 8 4.49 36.82 55.04
C ASP A 8 5.89 36.88 54.53
N ASN A 9 5.91 37.30 53.28
CA ASN A 9 6.73 38.38 52.70
C ASN A 9 8.24 38.21 52.52
N ASN A 10 8.57 38.56 51.29
CA ASN A 10 9.72 39.38 50.89
C ASN A 10 10.97 38.68 50.42
N ARG A 11 11.17 38.76 49.10
CA ARG A 11 12.35 39.44 48.55
C ARG A 11 12.35 39.46 47.02
N ASN A 12 11.85 40.56 46.54
CA ASN A 12 12.27 41.20 45.31
C ASN A 12 13.79 41.46 45.32
N ASN A 13 14.35 41.55 44.10
CA ASN A 13 15.64 42.10 43.78
C ASN A 13 16.82 41.10 43.65
N LYS A 14 17.06 40.69 42.42
CA LYS A 14 18.36 40.80 41.73
C LYS A 14 18.33 39.95 40.48
N LYS A 15 18.23 40.60 39.34
CA LYS A 15 19.07 40.41 38.15
C LYS A 15 18.49 41.17 36.96
N LYS A 16 18.66 42.45 37.00
CA LYS A 16 18.96 43.27 35.84
C LYS A 16 20.50 43.22 35.73
N HIS A 17 21.02 42.60 34.68
CA HIS A 17 22.30 42.79 34.01
C HIS A 17 22.73 41.48 33.38
N GLU A 18 22.33 41.34 32.14
CA GLU A 18 22.99 40.49 31.13
C GLU A 18 22.14 40.51 29.83
N HIS A 19 22.00 41.68 29.27
CA HIS A 19 21.45 41.85 27.92
C HIS A 19 22.14 43.06 27.30
N ASP A 20 23.44 42.91 27.02
CA ASP A 20 24.18 43.87 26.16
C ASP A 20 25.53 43.26 25.81
N GLN A 21 25.57 42.26 24.95
CA GLN A 21 26.82 41.87 24.25
C GLN A 21 26.53 40.90 23.05
N PHE A 22 25.54 41.20 22.24
CA PHE A 22 25.43 40.56 20.90
C PHE A 22 24.89 41.55 19.85
N GLY A 23 25.52 42.69 19.73
CA GLY A 23 25.06 43.75 18.81
C GLY A 23 26.17 44.59 18.16
N SER A 24 27.35 44.04 17.89
CA SER A 24 28.40 44.83 17.25
C SER A 24 29.39 44.04 16.37
N LYS A 25 28.91 43.12 15.57
CA LYS A 25 29.72 42.43 14.54
C LYS A 25 29.05 42.27 13.18
N LYS A 26 28.12 43.14 12.82
CA LYS A 26 27.48 43.12 11.50
C LYS A 26 27.48 44.46 10.75
N GLN A 27 28.25 45.45 11.19
CA GLN A 27 28.31 46.75 10.54
C GLN A 27 29.68 47.16 9.98
N GLU A 28 30.69 46.29 9.97
CA GLU A 28 32.03 46.62 9.41
C GLU A 28 32.32 45.91 8.06
N ARG A 29 31.34 45.58 7.27
CA ARG A 29 31.56 44.91 5.96
C ARG A 29 31.06 45.70 4.76
N TYR A 30 30.62 46.97 4.91
CA TYR A 30 30.07 47.75 3.80
C TYR A 30 30.76 49.11 3.54
N VAL A 31 31.93 49.35 4.11
CA VAL A 31 32.67 50.60 3.86
C VAL A 31 34.11 50.30 3.49
N ASN A 32 34.34 49.71 2.32
CA ASN A 32 35.65 49.75 1.64
C ASN A 32 35.54 49.30 0.17
N LEU A 33 34.77 50.05 -0.63
CA LEU A 33 34.75 49.89 -2.09
C LEU A 33 34.57 51.23 -2.80
N GLU A 34 35.30 52.24 -2.34
CA GLU A 34 35.55 53.44 -3.15
C GLU A 34 36.92 53.98 -2.79
N LYS A 35 37.92 53.59 -3.60
CA LYS A 35 39.10 54.38 -4.01
C LYS A 35 40.19 53.42 -4.48
N ASN A 36 40.19 53.13 -5.78
CA ASN A 36 41.46 53.18 -6.51
C ASN A 36 41.17 53.22 -8.01
N GLY A 37 41.59 54.33 -8.56
CA GLY A 37 41.49 54.65 -9.95
C GLY A 37 42.45 53.90 -10.85
N GLY A 38 42.02 53.79 -12.10
CA GLY A 38 42.83 53.85 -13.28
C GLY A 38 43.90 52.80 -13.51
N LYS A 39 43.56 51.70 -14.23
CA LYS A 39 44.47 51.18 -15.27
C LYS A 39 43.65 50.51 -16.34
N LYS A 40 43.61 51.05 -17.51
CA LYS A 40 43.13 50.45 -18.75
C LYS A 40 43.83 49.11 -18.94
N LYS A 41 43.09 48.01 -18.85
CA LYS A 41 43.51 46.72 -19.38
C LYS A 41 42.64 46.40 -20.59
N ASN A 42 43.32 46.16 -21.70
CA ASN A 42 42.80 45.76 -22.99
C ASN A 42 41.78 44.62 -22.82
N LYS A 43 40.56 44.82 -23.37
CA LYS A 43 39.59 43.77 -23.59
C LYS A 43 40.20 42.79 -24.60
N ALA A 44 40.40 41.54 -24.17
CA ALA A 44 40.57 40.42 -25.09
C ALA A 44 39.32 40.28 -25.94
N PRO A 45 39.41 39.89 -27.20
CA PRO A 45 38.25 39.73 -28.06
C PRO A 45 37.37 38.58 -27.50
N GLN A 46 36.10 38.87 -27.36
CA GLN A 46 35.09 37.81 -27.09
C GLN A 46 35.17 36.80 -28.26
N PRO A 47 35.15 35.49 -28.00
CA PRO A 47 35.04 34.51 -29.06
C PRO A 47 33.71 34.74 -29.81
N LYS A 48 33.80 34.90 -31.11
CA LYS A 48 32.64 34.90 -32.01
C LYS A 48 31.85 33.62 -31.76
N PRO A 49 30.51 33.66 -31.80
CA PRO A 49 29.70 32.41 -31.78
C PRO A 49 30.20 31.51 -32.90
N ALA A 50 30.50 30.25 -32.57
CA ALA A 50 30.85 29.25 -33.55
C ALA A 50 29.70 29.12 -34.55
N GLU A 51 30.04 29.29 -35.84
CA GLU A 51 29.11 28.97 -36.93
C GLU A 51 28.75 27.50 -36.80
N LYS A 52 27.44 27.21 -36.51
CA LYS A 52 26.93 25.84 -36.46
C LYS A 52 26.94 25.27 -37.85
N ASP A 53 27.44 24.04 -37.97
CA ASP A 53 27.30 23.23 -39.18
C ASP A 53 25.83 23.11 -39.56
N PRO A 54 25.41 23.40 -40.81
CA PRO A 54 24.01 23.38 -41.20
C PRO A 54 23.36 21.99 -41.24
N ASN A 55 24.10 20.94 -40.89
CA ASN A 55 23.67 19.54 -40.97
C ASN A 55 23.58 18.82 -39.60
N GLU A 56 23.67 19.53 -38.48
CA GLU A 56 23.51 18.89 -37.17
C GLU A 56 22.01 18.73 -36.89
N ILE A 57 21.50 17.50 -36.96
CA ILE A 57 20.11 17.17 -36.59
C ILE A 57 20.05 17.17 -35.07
N ILE A 58 19.24 18.07 -34.50
CA ILE A 58 19.03 18.18 -33.05
C ILE A 58 17.75 17.43 -32.70
N THR A 59 17.85 16.41 -31.86
CA THR A 59 16.67 15.74 -31.28
C THR A 59 16.18 16.55 -30.10
N LEU A 60 14.87 16.86 -30.07
CA LEU A 60 14.23 17.66 -29.03
C LEU A 60 13.08 16.86 -28.42
N THR A 61 13.06 16.74 -27.12
CA THR A 61 11.91 16.16 -26.39
C THR A 61 10.91 17.27 -26.09
N LEU A 62 9.66 17.12 -26.57
CA LEU A 62 8.62 18.13 -26.46
C LEU A 62 7.42 17.60 -25.67
N PRO A 63 6.87 18.41 -24.72
CA PRO A 63 5.62 18.10 -24.06
C PRO A 63 4.42 18.26 -25.02
N GLU A 64 3.27 17.80 -24.61
CA GLU A 64 2.00 17.83 -25.36
C GLU A 64 1.57 19.27 -25.72
N HIS A 65 1.86 20.22 -24.85
CA HIS A 65 1.68 21.67 -25.08
C HIS A 65 2.95 22.41 -24.70
N ILE A 66 3.39 23.32 -25.56
CA ILE A 66 4.60 24.12 -25.35
C ILE A 66 4.42 25.56 -25.85
N THR A 67 5.04 26.53 -25.18
CA THR A 67 5.03 27.91 -25.70
C THR A 67 6.07 28.09 -26.80
N ILE A 68 5.81 29.02 -27.73
CA ILE A 68 6.77 29.36 -28.82
C ILE A 68 8.12 29.79 -28.23
N LYS A 69 8.13 30.44 -27.07
CA LYS A 69 9.34 30.85 -26.38
C LYS A 69 10.17 29.65 -25.91
N GLU A 70 9.52 28.68 -25.24
CA GLU A 70 10.19 27.47 -24.75
C GLU A 70 10.67 26.59 -25.90
N LEU A 71 9.90 26.48 -26.98
CA LEU A 71 10.31 25.80 -28.19
C LEU A 71 11.57 26.45 -28.79
N ALA A 72 11.60 27.79 -28.85
CA ALA A 72 12.76 28.55 -29.32
C ALA A 72 13.99 28.32 -28.44
N ASP A 73 13.80 28.29 -27.13
CA ASP A 73 14.88 28.05 -26.16
C ASP A 73 15.43 26.61 -26.28
N LYS A 74 14.56 25.61 -26.46
CA LYS A 74 14.96 24.20 -26.71
C LYS A 74 15.72 24.06 -28.04
N MET A 75 15.28 24.73 -29.09
CA MET A 75 15.97 24.75 -30.40
C MET A 75 17.22 25.65 -30.42
N LYS A 76 17.49 26.40 -29.36
CA LYS A 76 18.58 27.41 -29.28
C LYS A 76 18.50 28.48 -30.40
N VAL A 77 17.28 28.83 -30.76
CA VAL A 77 16.95 29.88 -31.77
C VAL A 77 16.23 31.04 -31.09
N GLN A 78 16.30 32.24 -31.61
CA GLN A 78 15.52 33.34 -31.06
C GLN A 78 14.05 33.21 -31.42
N ALA A 79 13.15 33.36 -30.45
CA ALA A 79 11.69 33.25 -30.65
C ALA A 79 11.16 34.21 -31.75
N SER A 80 11.82 35.38 -31.91
CA SER A 80 11.53 36.36 -32.97
C SER A 80 11.72 35.80 -34.39
N VAL A 81 12.65 34.87 -34.57
CA VAL A 81 12.90 34.22 -35.87
C VAL A 81 11.75 33.28 -36.22
N ILE A 82 11.26 32.49 -35.23
CA ILE A 82 10.13 31.56 -35.41
C ILE A 82 8.85 32.38 -35.73
N VAL A 83 8.55 33.39 -34.94
CA VAL A 83 7.38 34.28 -35.15
C VAL A 83 7.42 34.92 -36.52
N LYS A 84 8.60 35.44 -36.96
CA LYS A 84 8.76 36.06 -38.28
C LYS A 84 8.50 35.02 -39.40
N LYS A 85 8.98 33.79 -39.26
CA LYS A 85 8.82 32.72 -40.25
C LYS A 85 7.38 32.30 -40.38
N LEU A 86 6.65 32.14 -39.25
CA LEU A 86 5.23 31.84 -39.21
C LEU A 86 4.39 32.99 -39.77
N PHE A 87 4.76 34.25 -39.48
CA PHE A 87 4.09 35.41 -40.06
C PHE A 87 4.22 35.47 -41.61
N MET A 88 5.37 35.06 -42.17
CA MET A 88 5.56 35.00 -43.62
C MET A 88 4.68 33.89 -44.27
N LYS A 89 4.25 32.89 -43.49
CA LYS A 89 3.28 31.84 -43.90
C LYS A 89 1.82 32.24 -43.67
N GLY A 90 1.58 33.47 -43.16
CA GLY A 90 0.23 33.96 -42.91
C GLY A 90 -0.34 33.57 -41.54
N ILE A 91 0.45 32.96 -40.67
CA ILE A 91 0.05 32.55 -39.33
C ILE A 91 0.48 33.61 -38.32
N MET A 92 -0.51 34.26 -37.69
CA MET A 92 -0.25 35.23 -36.64
C MET A 92 -0.11 34.56 -35.29
N VAL A 93 1.08 34.55 -34.70
CA VAL A 93 1.35 33.94 -33.38
C VAL A 93 2.09 34.92 -32.50
N THR A 94 1.90 34.78 -31.18
CA THR A 94 2.62 35.57 -30.17
C THR A 94 3.68 34.68 -29.48
N VAL A 95 4.72 35.29 -28.95
CA VAL A 95 5.84 34.57 -28.32
C VAL A 95 5.41 33.68 -27.13
N ASN A 96 4.35 34.08 -26.43
CA ASN A 96 3.83 33.35 -25.26
C ASN A 96 2.58 32.51 -25.62
N GLN A 97 2.32 32.27 -26.89
CA GLN A 97 1.21 31.44 -27.31
C GLN A 97 1.56 29.97 -27.13
N ASP A 98 0.62 29.21 -26.52
CA ASP A 98 0.71 27.77 -26.44
C ASP A 98 0.39 27.16 -27.80
N ILE A 99 1.18 26.19 -28.19
CA ILE A 99 1.01 25.37 -29.40
C ILE A 99 1.00 23.91 -28.98
N ASP A 100 0.24 23.11 -29.71
CA ASP A 100 0.21 21.66 -29.54
C ASP A 100 1.46 20.97 -30.13
N TYR A 101 1.66 19.70 -29.78
CA TYR A 101 2.81 18.93 -30.23
C TYR A 101 2.94 18.90 -31.74
N GLU A 102 1.85 18.72 -32.49
CA GLU A 102 1.86 18.62 -33.95
C GLU A 102 2.36 19.93 -34.59
N GLN A 103 1.88 21.07 -34.10
CA GLN A 103 2.33 22.40 -34.55
C GLN A 103 3.79 22.66 -34.17
N ALA A 104 4.21 22.22 -32.97
CA ALA A 104 5.59 22.37 -32.53
C ALA A 104 6.54 21.52 -33.37
N GLU A 105 6.15 20.29 -33.72
CA GLU A 105 6.91 19.37 -34.59
C GLU A 105 7.07 19.94 -36.00
N GLU A 106 5.98 20.48 -36.59
CA GLU A 106 6.03 21.11 -37.92
C GLU A 106 7.01 22.29 -37.94
N ILE A 107 6.97 23.13 -36.89
CA ILE A 107 7.91 24.25 -36.76
C ILE A 107 9.34 23.75 -36.58
N ALA A 108 9.59 22.75 -35.75
CA ALA A 108 10.91 22.21 -35.45
C ALA A 108 11.56 21.54 -36.68
N LEU A 109 10.77 20.78 -37.47
CA LEU A 109 11.23 20.19 -38.72
C LEU A 109 11.79 21.21 -39.71
N GLU A 110 11.20 22.42 -39.76
CA GLU A 110 11.70 23.51 -40.61
C GLU A 110 13.05 24.09 -40.18
N PHE A 111 13.47 23.79 -38.97
CA PHE A 111 14.77 24.17 -38.40
C PHE A 111 15.73 22.98 -38.26
N ASN A 112 15.48 21.87 -38.98
CA ASN A 112 16.25 20.61 -38.93
C ASN A 112 16.33 20.00 -37.52
N CYS A 113 15.25 20.14 -36.74
CA CYS A 113 15.11 19.50 -35.43
C CYS A 113 14.11 18.34 -35.57
N ILE A 114 14.42 17.17 -35.00
CA ILE A 114 13.52 16.03 -34.87
C ILE A 114 12.91 16.10 -33.47
N CYS A 115 11.58 15.97 -33.38
CA CYS A 115 10.87 16.00 -32.12
C CYS A 115 10.49 14.60 -31.69
N GLU A 116 10.70 14.30 -30.41
CA GLU A 116 10.21 13.12 -29.73
C GLU A 116 9.22 13.55 -28.66
N PRO A 117 8.06 12.89 -28.54
CA PRO A 117 7.12 13.23 -27.47
C PRO A 117 7.74 12.97 -26.10
N GLU A 118 7.58 13.92 -25.17
CA GLU A 118 7.95 13.71 -23.78
C GLU A 118 6.98 12.68 -23.17
N VAL A 119 7.45 11.46 -22.99
CA VAL A 119 6.71 10.44 -22.27
C VAL A 119 6.64 10.93 -20.83
N LYS A 120 5.49 11.44 -20.40
CA LYS A 120 5.21 11.68 -18.99
C LYS A 120 5.17 10.31 -18.34
N VAL A 121 6.30 9.88 -17.83
CA VAL A 121 6.34 8.72 -16.95
C VAL A 121 5.54 9.13 -15.73
N ASP A 122 4.39 8.50 -15.55
CA ASP A 122 3.64 8.66 -14.31
C ASP A 122 4.53 8.09 -13.21
N VAL A 123 5.07 8.97 -12.37
CA VAL A 123 5.98 8.58 -11.28
C VAL A 123 5.29 7.55 -10.37
N ILE A 124 3.95 7.55 -10.35
CA ILE A 124 3.16 6.58 -9.62
C ILE A 124 3.21 5.23 -10.34
N GLU A 125 3.10 5.23 -11.67
CA GLU A 125 3.21 4.02 -12.49
C GLU A 125 4.63 3.42 -12.45
N GLU A 126 5.67 4.25 -12.42
CA GLU A 126 7.07 3.82 -12.28
C GLU A 126 7.35 3.27 -10.86
N LEU A 127 6.78 3.88 -9.82
CA LEU A 127 6.85 3.37 -8.45
C LEU A 127 6.02 2.09 -8.25
N LEU A 128 4.96 1.91 -9.01
CA LEU A 128 4.12 0.72 -9.02
C LEU A 128 4.60 -0.35 -10.00
N ARG A 129 5.53 0.01 -10.89
CA ARG A 129 6.11 -0.94 -11.84
C ARG A 129 6.81 -2.04 -11.06
N GLU A 130 6.29 -3.23 -11.19
CA GLU A 130 6.92 -4.41 -10.60
C GLU A 130 8.18 -4.70 -11.41
N ASP A 131 9.35 -4.49 -10.81
CA ASP A 131 10.59 -5.00 -11.40
C ASP A 131 10.45 -6.51 -11.55
N GLU A 132 10.84 -7.03 -12.72
CA GLU A 132 10.87 -8.47 -12.95
C GLU A 132 11.76 -9.10 -11.89
N GLU A 133 11.14 -9.85 -10.98
CA GLU A 133 11.85 -10.50 -9.89
C GLU A 133 12.58 -11.73 -10.44
N SER A 134 13.86 -11.85 -10.11
CA SER A 134 14.62 -13.06 -10.48
C SER A 134 14.09 -14.24 -9.67
N GLU A 135 13.82 -15.36 -10.33
CA GLU A 135 13.36 -16.60 -9.66
C GLU A 135 14.33 -17.10 -8.58
N GLU A 136 15.62 -16.75 -8.68
CA GLU A 136 16.67 -17.14 -7.73
C GLU A 136 16.50 -16.52 -6.34
N ASP A 137 15.84 -15.37 -6.21
CA ASP A 137 15.60 -14.68 -4.94
C ASP A 137 14.24 -15.03 -4.31
N MET A 138 13.43 -15.85 -4.97
CA MET A 138 12.11 -16.26 -4.50
C MET A 138 12.20 -17.37 -3.46
N VAL A 139 11.58 -17.14 -2.30
CA VAL A 139 11.50 -18.07 -1.17
C VAL A 139 10.06 -18.43 -0.91
N ALA A 140 9.80 -19.68 -0.50
CA ALA A 140 8.46 -20.10 -0.08
C ALA A 140 7.96 -19.22 1.07
N ARG A 141 6.70 -18.77 0.97
CA ARG A 141 6.05 -17.95 1.98
C ARG A 141 4.83 -18.66 2.59
N PRO A 142 4.45 -18.32 3.82
CA PRO A 142 3.23 -18.81 4.41
C PRO A 142 2.01 -18.46 3.57
N PRO A 143 1.02 -19.38 3.45
CA PRO A 143 -0.25 -19.05 2.84
C PRO A 143 -1.04 -18.06 3.67
N VAL A 144 -1.77 -17.18 2.99
CA VAL A 144 -2.74 -16.28 3.59
C VAL A 144 -4.14 -16.80 3.27
N VAL A 145 -4.92 -17.06 4.31
CA VAL A 145 -6.20 -17.75 4.21
C VAL A 145 -7.31 -16.87 4.75
N CYS A 146 -8.36 -16.61 3.98
CA CYS A 146 -9.55 -15.95 4.50
C CYS A 146 -10.63 -16.96 4.89
N VAL A 147 -11.37 -16.65 5.95
CA VAL A 147 -12.49 -17.47 6.41
C VAL A 147 -13.79 -16.75 6.09
N MET A 148 -14.63 -17.40 5.30
CA MET A 148 -15.88 -16.84 4.77
C MET A 148 -17.07 -17.78 5.04
N GLY A 149 -18.27 -17.28 4.87
CA GLY A 149 -19.50 -18.03 5.03
C GLY A 149 -20.57 -17.27 5.79
N HIS A 150 -21.71 -17.91 5.98
CA HIS A 150 -22.87 -17.32 6.65
C HIS A 150 -22.60 -16.99 8.13
N VAL A 151 -23.34 -16.02 8.69
CA VAL A 151 -23.44 -15.77 10.14
C VAL A 151 -23.92 -17.07 10.80
N ASP A 152 -23.50 -17.36 12.02
CA ASP A 152 -23.88 -18.55 12.80
C ASP A 152 -23.42 -19.92 12.24
N HIS A 153 -22.70 -19.97 11.11
CA HIS A 153 -22.08 -21.22 10.65
C HIS A 153 -20.83 -21.60 11.45
N GLY A 154 -20.44 -20.77 12.42
CA GLY A 154 -19.37 -21.07 13.37
C GLY A 154 -17.96 -20.71 12.86
N LYS A 155 -17.81 -19.69 12.00
CA LYS A 155 -16.51 -19.20 11.54
C LYS A 155 -15.58 -18.83 12.69
N THR A 156 -16.02 -17.92 13.57
CA THR A 156 -15.23 -17.48 14.73
C THR A 156 -14.96 -18.62 15.70
N SER A 157 -15.93 -19.53 15.90
CA SER A 157 -15.72 -20.72 16.73
C SER A 157 -14.70 -21.69 16.14
N LEU A 158 -14.68 -21.85 14.81
CA LEU A 158 -13.67 -22.64 14.11
C LEU A 158 -12.28 -22.02 14.26
N LEU A 159 -12.17 -20.70 14.12
CA LEU A 159 -10.93 -19.97 14.31
C LEU A 159 -10.45 -20.00 15.76
N ASP A 160 -11.35 -19.92 16.73
CA ASP A 160 -11.02 -20.06 18.15
C ASP A 160 -10.48 -21.48 18.44
N ALA A 161 -11.08 -22.51 17.83
CA ALA A 161 -10.60 -23.89 17.96
C ALA A 161 -9.22 -24.10 17.33
N ILE A 162 -8.93 -23.45 16.19
CA ILE A 162 -7.62 -23.47 15.54
C ILE A 162 -6.55 -22.75 16.37
N ARG A 163 -6.91 -21.65 17.06
CA ARG A 163 -6.00 -20.87 17.91
C ARG A 163 -5.84 -21.44 19.32
N ASP A 164 -6.68 -22.35 19.75
CA ASP A 164 -6.85 -22.73 21.15
C ASP A 164 -7.17 -21.53 22.06
N THR A 165 -8.05 -20.64 21.58
CA THR A 165 -8.45 -19.37 22.24
C THR A 165 -9.97 -19.28 22.39
N LYS A 166 -10.43 -18.22 23.07
CA LYS A 166 -11.86 -17.92 23.27
C LYS A 166 -12.16 -16.44 22.94
N VAL A 167 -11.97 -16.08 21.67
CA VAL A 167 -12.24 -14.72 21.20
C VAL A 167 -13.75 -14.44 21.15
N THR A 168 -14.56 -15.44 20.78
CA THR A 168 -16.03 -15.36 20.79
C THR A 168 -16.62 -14.85 22.11
N ASP A 169 -15.99 -15.16 23.24
CA ASP A 169 -16.45 -14.72 24.57
C ASP A 169 -16.15 -13.23 24.84
N ARG A 170 -15.31 -12.60 24.07
CA ARG A 170 -14.83 -11.23 24.26
C ARG A 170 -15.44 -10.21 23.29
N GLU A 171 -15.93 -10.66 22.14
CA GLU A 171 -16.57 -9.80 21.16
C GLU A 171 -18.01 -9.45 21.51
N ALA A 172 -18.40 -8.19 21.28
CA ALA A 172 -19.75 -7.72 21.54
C ALA A 172 -20.75 -8.45 20.61
N GLY A 173 -21.63 -9.25 21.21
CA GLY A 173 -22.61 -10.06 20.49
C GLY A 173 -22.09 -11.39 19.95
N GLY A 174 -20.82 -11.77 20.23
CA GLY A 174 -20.23 -13.04 19.77
C GLY A 174 -20.03 -13.13 18.25
N ILE A 175 -19.96 -11.97 17.58
CA ILE A 175 -19.75 -11.89 16.11
C ILE A 175 -18.52 -11.07 15.79
N THR A 176 -17.75 -11.50 14.80
CA THR A 176 -16.61 -10.75 14.27
C THR A 176 -17.07 -9.46 13.60
N GLN A 177 -16.57 -8.33 14.09
CA GLN A 177 -16.91 -6.99 13.57
C GLN A 177 -15.76 -6.31 12.85
N HIS A 178 -14.52 -6.75 13.09
CA HIS A 178 -13.29 -6.28 12.47
C HIS A 178 -12.60 -7.40 11.71
N ILE A 179 -11.78 -7.08 10.74
CA ILE A 179 -10.96 -8.11 10.09
C ILE A 179 -9.82 -8.47 11.03
N GLY A 180 -9.95 -9.60 11.71
CA GLY A 180 -8.87 -10.17 12.51
C GLY A 180 -7.81 -10.81 11.63
N ALA A 181 -6.53 -10.51 11.87
CA ALA A 181 -5.42 -11.16 11.17
C ALA A 181 -4.46 -11.77 12.20
N TYR A 182 -4.11 -13.04 12.01
CA TYR A 182 -3.23 -13.74 12.95
C TYR A 182 -2.53 -14.93 12.30
N MET A 183 -1.48 -15.41 12.94
CA MET A 183 -0.67 -16.52 12.46
C MET A 183 -0.81 -17.75 13.36
N VAL A 184 -0.91 -18.93 12.73
CA VAL A 184 -0.88 -20.22 13.41
C VAL A 184 0.30 -21.03 12.90
N SER A 185 0.95 -21.77 13.78
CA SER A 185 2.04 -22.67 13.41
C SER A 185 1.56 -24.12 13.50
N VAL A 186 1.62 -24.82 12.37
CA VAL A 186 1.20 -26.24 12.23
C VAL A 186 2.39 -27.01 11.68
N ASN A 187 2.85 -28.04 12.40
CA ASN A 187 3.98 -28.88 11.99
C ASN A 187 5.25 -28.09 11.61
N GLY A 188 5.47 -26.91 12.22
CA GLY A 188 6.60 -26.04 11.91
C GLY A 188 6.40 -25.11 10.71
N GLN A 189 5.29 -25.23 9.99
CA GLN A 189 4.88 -24.30 8.93
C GLN A 189 3.89 -23.28 9.48
N LYS A 190 3.87 -22.07 8.90
CA LYS A 190 2.99 -20.99 9.34
C LYS A 190 1.85 -20.81 8.36
N ILE A 191 0.68 -20.50 8.88
CA ILE A 191 -0.52 -20.14 8.12
C ILE A 191 -1.02 -18.82 8.67
N THR A 192 -1.32 -17.85 7.82
CA THR A 192 -1.91 -16.58 8.22
C THR A 192 -3.40 -16.59 7.92
N PHE A 193 -4.22 -16.41 8.94
CA PHE A 193 -5.66 -16.35 8.82
C PHE A 193 -6.15 -14.90 8.83
N LEU A 194 -7.11 -14.60 7.96
CA LEU A 194 -7.91 -13.39 7.96
C LEU A 194 -9.36 -13.74 8.28
N ASP A 195 -9.83 -13.34 9.45
CA ASP A 195 -11.23 -13.50 9.85
C ASP A 195 -12.07 -12.35 9.26
N THR A 196 -13.10 -12.69 8.51
CA THR A 196 -13.98 -11.71 7.88
C THR A 196 -15.38 -11.74 8.49
N PRO A 197 -15.99 -10.56 8.77
CA PRO A 197 -17.37 -10.50 9.27
C PRO A 197 -18.36 -11.17 8.31
N GLY A 198 -19.24 -12.02 8.84
CA GLY A 198 -20.25 -12.75 8.04
C GLY A 198 -21.49 -11.92 7.67
N HIS A 199 -21.72 -10.76 8.32
CA HIS A 199 -22.94 -9.96 8.14
C HIS A 199 -22.98 -9.25 6.77
N GLU A 200 -24.15 -9.13 6.15
CA GLU A 200 -24.34 -8.46 4.83
C GLU A 200 -23.75 -7.05 4.76
N ALA A 201 -23.83 -6.30 5.85
CA ALA A 201 -23.27 -4.94 5.92
C ALA A 201 -21.75 -4.84 5.62
N PHE A 202 -21.02 -5.96 5.63
CA PHE A 202 -19.55 -5.99 5.49
C PHE A 202 -19.05 -6.61 4.18
N THR A 203 -19.83 -6.51 3.11
CA THR A 203 -19.46 -7.03 1.77
C THR A 203 -18.10 -6.54 1.29
N ALA A 204 -17.79 -5.25 1.49
CA ALA A 204 -16.48 -4.68 1.13
C ALA A 204 -15.31 -5.31 1.90
N MET A 205 -15.53 -5.73 3.16
CA MET A 205 -14.51 -6.42 3.96
C MET A 205 -14.28 -7.85 3.45
N ARG A 206 -15.34 -8.57 3.06
CA ARG A 206 -15.22 -9.92 2.44
C ARG A 206 -14.47 -9.86 1.11
N MET A 207 -14.83 -8.92 0.24
CA MET A 207 -14.14 -8.73 -1.05
C MET A 207 -12.66 -8.37 -0.86
N ARG A 208 -12.35 -7.52 0.14
CA ARG A 208 -10.96 -7.19 0.48
C ARG A 208 -10.23 -8.43 1.03
N GLY A 209 -10.87 -9.21 1.90
CA GLY A 209 -10.33 -10.47 2.38
C GLY A 209 -9.97 -11.39 1.23
N ALA A 210 -10.89 -11.66 0.29
CA ALA A 210 -10.64 -12.50 -0.87
C ALA A 210 -9.47 -11.99 -1.73
N ASN A 211 -9.45 -10.71 -2.08
CA ASN A 211 -8.41 -10.14 -2.94
C ASN A 211 -7.00 -10.11 -2.29
N SER A 212 -6.92 -10.40 -1.00
CA SER A 212 -5.67 -10.33 -0.22
C SER A 212 -5.11 -11.68 0.15
N THR A 213 -5.80 -12.76 -0.21
CA THR A 213 -5.52 -14.12 0.24
C THR A 213 -5.25 -15.06 -0.92
N ASP A 214 -4.64 -16.19 -0.59
CA ASP A 214 -4.31 -17.25 -1.54
C ASP A 214 -5.38 -18.33 -1.57
N ILE A 215 -6.01 -18.58 -0.41
CA ILE A 215 -6.99 -19.64 -0.20
C ILE A 215 -8.19 -19.08 0.58
N ALA A 216 -9.40 -19.47 0.21
CA ALA A 216 -10.61 -19.18 0.96
C ALA A 216 -11.13 -20.46 1.65
N ILE A 217 -11.39 -20.38 2.96
CA ILE A 217 -12.13 -21.42 3.68
C ILE A 217 -13.59 -20.99 3.71
N LEU A 218 -14.43 -21.75 3.02
CA LEU A 218 -15.87 -21.56 3.02
C LEU A 218 -16.49 -22.43 4.13
N VAL A 219 -16.93 -21.79 5.22
CA VAL A 219 -17.55 -22.49 6.35
C VAL A 219 -19.05 -22.61 6.13
N VAL A 220 -19.53 -23.84 6.07
CA VAL A 220 -20.96 -24.18 5.92
C VAL A 220 -21.38 -25.09 7.05
N ALA A 221 -22.47 -24.77 7.73
CA ALA A 221 -22.97 -25.61 8.80
C ALA A 221 -23.74 -26.84 8.24
N ALA A 222 -23.41 -28.01 8.72
CA ALA A 222 -24.00 -29.28 8.27
C ALA A 222 -25.51 -29.43 8.54
N ASP A 223 -26.03 -28.68 9.51
CA ASP A 223 -27.44 -28.64 9.88
C ASP A 223 -28.26 -27.62 9.08
N ASP A 224 -27.63 -26.48 8.66
CA ASP A 224 -28.32 -25.39 7.97
C ASP A 224 -28.22 -25.51 6.43
N GLY A 225 -27.06 -25.91 5.89
CA GLY A 225 -26.79 -25.98 4.46
C GLY A 225 -26.33 -24.64 3.85
N VAL A 226 -26.57 -24.48 2.55
CA VAL A 226 -26.16 -23.28 1.81
C VAL A 226 -27.12 -22.14 2.04
N MET A 227 -26.59 -20.99 2.52
CA MET A 227 -27.33 -19.77 2.82
C MET A 227 -26.96 -18.64 1.86
N PRO A 228 -27.75 -17.56 1.73
CA PRO A 228 -27.46 -16.48 0.76
C PRO A 228 -26.07 -15.88 0.90
N GLN A 229 -25.58 -15.69 2.12
CA GLN A 229 -24.22 -15.16 2.37
C GLN A 229 -23.12 -16.18 2.02
N THR A 230 -23.44 -17.48 2.03
CA THR A 230 -22.55 -18.53 1.53
C THR A 230 -22.36 -18.39 0.01
N VAL A 231 -23.45 -18.15 -0.72
CA VAL A 231 -23.42 -17.90 -2.17
C VAL A 231 -22.65 -16.64 -2.50
N GLU A 232 -22.84 -15.57 -1.72
CA GLU A 232 -22.07 -14.33 -1.87
C GLU A 232 -20.56 -14.58 -1.65
N ALA A 233 -20.19 -15.35 -0.63
CA ALA A 233 -18.81 -15.71 -0.34
C ALA A 233 -18.17 -16.51 -1.49
N ILE A 234 -18.89 -17.47 -2.07
CA ILE A 234 -18.45 -18.25 -3.23
C ILE A 234 -18.16 -17.30 -4.42
N ASN A 235 -19.08 -16.38 -4.69
CA ASN A 235 -18.92 -15.43 -5.79
C ASN A 235 -17.71 -14.50 -5.59
N HIS A 236 -17.45 -14.06 -4.36
CA HIS A 236 -16.26 -13.25 -4.06
C HIS A 236 -14.96 -14.03 -4.24
N ALA A 237 -14.89 -15.27 -3.76
CA ALA A 237 -13.73 -16.12 -3.92
C ALA A 237 -13.46 -16.45 -5.40
N LYS A 238 -14.51 -16.80 -6.16
CA LYS A 238 -14.40 -17.03 -7.61
C LYS A 238 -13.98 -15.78 -8.38
N ALA A 239 -14.54 -14.60 -8.04
CA ALA A 239 -14.16 -13.33 -8.67
C ALA A 239 -12.70 -12.94 -8.37
N ALA A 240 -12.19 -13.31 -7.21
CA ALA A 240 -10.79 -13.10 -6.82
C ALA A 240 -9.84 -14.17 -7.43
N GLY A 241 -10.37 -15.26 -8.00
CA GLY A 241 -9.59 -16.35 -8.59
C GLY A 241 -8.79 -17.16 -7.57
N ILE A 242 -9.27 -17.23 -6.31
CA ILE A 242 -8.58 -17.95 -5.23
C ILE A 242 -9.18 -19.35 -5.04
N GLU A 243 -8.35 -20.29 -4.59
CA GLU A 243 -8.77 -21.65 -4.31
C GLU A 243 -9.71 -21.71 -3.11
N ILE A 244 -10.75 -22.54 -3.21
CA ILE A 244 -11.79 -22.68 -2.18
C ILE A 244 -11.66 -24.05 -1.52
N ILE A 245 -11.49 -24.08 -0.20
CA ILE A 245 -11.61 -25.26 0.64
C ILE A 245 -12.92 -25.13 1.42
N VAL A 246 -13.77 -26.15 1.37
CA VAL A 246 -15.05 -26.17 2.07
C VAL A 246 -14.89 -26.87 3.42
N ALA A 247 -15.13 -26.12 4.51
CA ALA A 247 -15.21 -26.67 5.85
C ALA A 247 -16.70 -26.88 6.24
N ILE A 248 -17.14 -28.10 6.25
CA ILE A 248 -18.52 -28.43 6.68
C ILE A 248 -18.52 -28.56 8.20
N ASN A 249 -18.94 -27.51 8.87
CA ASN A 249 -18.91 -27.41 10.33
C ASN A 249 -20.16 -27.95 11.02
N LYS A 250 -20.08 -28.16 12.33
CA LYS A 250 -21.16 -28.64 13.20
C LYS A 250 -21.58 -30.09 12.90
N ILE A 251 -20.62 -30.93 12.50
CA ILE A 251 -20.92 -32.35 12.25
C ILE A 251 -21.34 -33.14 13.52
N ASP A 252 -21.07 -32.57 14.69
CA ASP A 252 -21.47 -33.07 16.00
C ASP A 252 -22.99 -32.99 16.26
N LYS A 253 -23.72 -32.18 15.48
CA LYS A 253 -25.15 -32.02 15.66
C LYS A 253 -25.96 -33.23 15.13
N PRO A 254 -27.06 -33.58 15.79
CA PRO A 254 -27.87 -34.73 15.38
C PRO A 254 -28.55 -34.56 14.01
N ASN A 255 -28.75 -33.34 13.56
CA ASN A 255 -29.33 -32.99 12.27
C ASN A 255 -28.30 -32.74 11.18
N ALA A 256 -27.02 -32.99 11.45
CA ALA A 256 -25.94 -32.77 10.50
C ALA A 256 -26.10 -33.69 9.27
N ASN A 257 -26.02 -33.11 8.08
CA ASN A 257 -26.10 -33.86 6.82
C ASN A 257 -25.04 -33.35 5.82
N VAL A 258 -23.89 -33.97 5.87
CA VAL A 258 -22.73 -33.62 5.03
C VAL A 258 -23.04 -33.81 3.54
N GLU A 259 -23.71 -34.92 3.18
CA GLU A 259 -24.01 -35.21 1.78
C GLU A 259 -24.99 -34.22 1.15
N ARG A 260 -25.97 -33.72 1.93
CA ARG A 260 -26.86 -32.64 1.48
C ARG A 260 -26.08 -31.35 1.17
N VAL A 261 -25.15 -30.98 2.04
CA VAL A 261 -24.32 -29.78 1.84
C VAL A 261 -23.42 -29.90 0.60
N LYS A 262 -22.80 -31.07 0.39
CA LYS A 262 -22.04 -31.37 -0.83
C LYS A 262 -22.90 -31.22 -2.08
N GLN A 263 -24.14 -31.74 -2.04
CA GLN A 263 -25.07 -31.63 -3.17
C GLN A 263 -25.49 -30.20 -3.44
N GLU A 264 -25.85 -29.43 -2.40
CA GLU A 264 -26.22 -28.02 -2.54
C GLU A 264 -25.06 -27.17 -3.10
N LEU A 265 -23.80 -27.43 -2.67
CA LEU A 265 -22.62 -26.71 -3.15
C LEU A 265 -22.23 -27.09 -4.58
N SER A 266 -22.54 -28.30 -5.03
CA SER A 266 -22.30 -28.74 -6.40
C SER A 266 -23.12 -27.93 -7.42
N GLU A 267 -24.26 -27.35 -7.03
CA GLU A 267 -25.04 -26.42 -7.86
C GLU A 267 -24.30 -25.11 -8.15
N TYR A 268 -23.33 -24.77 -7.30
CA TYR A 268 -22.45 -23.62 -7.44
C TYR A 268 -21.07 -23.98 -7.99
N GLU A 269 -20.94 -25.14 -8.68
CA GLU A 269 -19.70 -25.63 -9.28
C GLU A 269 -18.58 -25.96 -8.28
N LEU A 270 -18.92 -26.14 -7.00
CA LEU A 270 -18.00 -26.66 -6.01
C LEU A 270 -18.27 -28.18 -5.90
N ILE A 271 -17.57 -28.95 -6.72
CA ILE A 271 -17.76 -30.38 -6.83
C ILE A 271 -16.68 -31.08 -6.01
N PRO A 272 -17.06 -31.96 -5.04
CA PRO A 272 -16.12 -32.74 -4.25
C PRO A 272 -15.18 -33.60 -5.12
N GLU A 273 -13.98 -33.85 -4.64
CA GLU A 273 -13.04 -34.79 -5.26
C GLU A 273 -13.61 -36.20 -5.39
N ASP A 274 -14.36 -36.67 -4.38
CA ASP A 274 -15.05 -37.94 -4.39
C ASP A 274 -16.04 -38.10 -5.54
N TRP A 275 -16.55 -36.99 -6.09
CA TRP A 275 -17.49 -36.96 -7.22
C TRP A 275 -16.81 -36.59 -8.54
N GLY A 276 -15.46 -36.56 -8.54
CA GLY A 276 -14.65 -36.24 -9.72
C GLY A 276 -14.44 -34.73 -9.95
N GLY A 277 -14.69 -33.92 -8.95
CA GLY A 277 -14.36 -32.49 -8.96
C GLY A 277 -12.94 -32.20 -8.46
N SER A 278 -12.67 -30.93 -8.18
CA SER A 278 -11.37 -30.44 -7.68
C SER A 278 -11.48 -29.73 -6.33
N THR A 279 -12.66 -29.58 -5.76
CA THR A 279 -12.86 -28.84 -4.51
C THR A 279 -12.67 -29.77 -3.32
N ILE A 280 -11.85 -29.34 -2.37
CA ILE A 280 -11.58 -30.06 -1.12
C ILE A 280 -12.71 -29.78 -0.14
N PHE A 281 -13.29 -30.84 0.42
CA PHE A 281 -14.34 -30.78 1.43
C PHE A 281 -13.85 -31.47 2.70
N VAL A 282 -13.82 -30.72 3.82
CA VAL A 282 -13.40 -31.27 5.12
C VAL A 282 -14.55 -31.15 6.11
N PRO A 283 -15.10 -32.24 6.59
CA PRO A 283 -16.07 -32.25 7.69
C PRO A 283 -15.35 -31.88 9.00
N VAL A 284 -15.88 -30.88 9.73
CA VAL A 284 -15.26 -30.40 10.97
C VAL A 284 -16.29 -30.16 12.06
N SER A 285 -15.84 -30.19 13.30
CA SER A 285 -16.58 -29.66 14.43
C SER A 285 -15.71 -28.74 15.25
N ALA A 286 -16.02 -27.46 15.23
CA ALA A 286 -15.34 -26.45 16.07
C ALA A 286 -15.57 -26.76 17.58
N HIS A 287 -16.63 -27.46 17.93
CA HIS A 287 -16.97 -27.78 19.32
C HIS A 287 -16.20 -29.00 19.87
N THR A 288 -16.04 -30.05 19.06
CA THR A 288 -15.33 -31.27 19.45
C THR A 288 -13.89 -31.31 18.99
N HIS A 289 -13.44 -30.33 18.20
CA HIS A 289 -12.14 -30.24 17.53
C HIS A 289 -11.89 -31.35 16.49
N GLU A 290 -12.94 -32.08 16.07
CA GLU A 290 -12.86 -33.12 15.06
C GLU A 290 -12.61 -32.49 13.68
N GLY A 291 -11.70 -33.09 12.88
CA GLY A 291 -11.38 -32.67 11.51
C GLY A 291 -10.55 -31.38 11.37
N ILE A 292 -10.19 -30.70 12.47
CA ILE A 292 -9.44 -29.44 12.42
C ILE A 292 -8.01 -29.68 11.91
N ASP A 293 -7.35 -30.71 12.41
CA ASP A 293 -5.97 -31.03 11.97
C ASP A 293 -5.95 -31.37 10.47
N GLU A 294 -6.96 -32.13 9.99
CA GLU A 294 -7.13 -32.46 8.58
C GLU A 294 -7.36 -31.22 7.73
N LEU A 295 -8.19 -30.26 8.20
CA LEU A 295 -8.39 -28.97 7.53
C LEU A 295 -7.06 -28.18 7.39
N LEU A 296 -6.26 -28.14 8.44
CA LEU A 296 -4.97 -27.45 8.44
C LEU A 296 -3.96 -28.12 7.50
N GLU A 297 -3.95 -29.45 7.45
CA GLU A 297 -3.11 -30.22 6.51
C GLU A 297 -3.54 -29.96 5.06
N MET A 298 -4.85 -29.93 4.77
CA MET A 298 -5.36 -29.62 3.43
C MET A 298 -4.98 -28.19 2.99
N ILE A 299 -5.01 -27.21 3.89
CA ILE A 299 -4.54 -25.83 3.60
C ILE A 299 -3.07 -25.85 3.21
N LEU A 300 -2.23 -26.53 3.98
CA LEU A 300 -0.78 -26.61 3.69
C LEU A 300 -0.50 -27.33 2.38
N LEU A 301 -1.21 -28.41 2.09
CA LEU A 301 -1.10 -29.16 0.84
C LEU A 301 -1.50 -28.28 -0.36
N THR A 302 -2.62 -27.56 -0.25
CA THR A 302 -3.07 -26.63 -1.30
C THR A 302 -2.04 -25.51 -1.51
N ALA A 303 -1.47 -24.96 -0.44
CA ALA A 303 -0.43 -23.94 -0.51
C ALA A 303 0.85 -24.46 -1.20
N GLU A 304 1.21 -25.72 -1.00
CA GLU A 304 2.34 -26.37 -1.67
C GLU A 304 2.07 -26.53 -3.18
N VAL A 305 0.88 -26.94 -3.56
CA VAL A 305 0.45 -27.04 -4.97
C VAL A 305 0.45 -25.69 -5.66
N LEU A 306 0.05 -24.62 -4.95
CA LEU A 306 0.08 -23.25 -5.46
C LEU A 306 1.49 -22.66 -5.58
N GLU A 307 2.51 -23.35 -5.08
CA GLU A 307 3.92 -22.87 -5.10
C GLU A 307 4.08 -21.42 -4.62
N LEU A 308 3.49 -21.05 -3.48
CA LEU A 308 3.50 -19.69 -2.97
C LEU A 308 4.91 -19.21 -2.64
N LYS A 309 5.41 -18.26 -3.40
CA LYS A 309 6.76 -17.69 -3.29
C LYS A 309 6.72 -16.19 -3.16
N ALA A 310 7.72 -15.59 -2.53
CA ALA A 310 7.94 -14.15 -2.49
C ALA A 310 9.43 -13.84 -2.31
N ASN A 311 9.85 -12.66 -2.76
CA ASN A 311 11.22 -12.18 -2.55
C ASN A 311 11.32 -11.40 -1.23
N PRO A 312 12.01 -11.92 -0.19
CA PRO A 312 12.11 -11.24 1.09
C PRO A 312 13.08 -10.04 1.09
N LYS A 313 13.95 -9.93 0.06
CA LYS A 313 14.99 -8.88 -0.01
C LYS A 313 14.49 -7.57 -0.60
N ARG A 314 13.33 -7.58 -1.26
CA ARG A 314 12.77 -6.36 -1.88
C ARG A 314 12.17 -5.42 -0.83
N THR A 315 11.92 -4.19 -1.24
CA THR A 315 11.14 -3.21 -0.47
C THR A 315 9.78 -3.80 -0.10
N ALA A 316 9.39 -3.62 1.17
CA ALA A 316 8.13 -4.14 1.67
C ALA A 316 6.94 -3.50 0.94
N ARG A 317 6.00 -4.34 0.51
CA ARG A 317 4.69 -3.94 0.03
C ARG A 317 3.64 -4.69 0.82
N GLY A 318 2.63 -3.99 1.30
CA GLY A 318 1.59 -4.58 2.12
C GLY A 318 0.24 -3.95 1.83
N LEU A 319 -0.81 -4.59 2.32
CA LEU A 319 -2.18 -4.11 2.23
C LEU A 319 -2.66 -3.66 3.60
N VAL A 320 -3.27 -2.49 3.66
CA VAL A 320 -3.96 -2.01 4.88
C VAL A 320 -5.25 -2.80 5.07
N ILE A 321 -5.26 -3.68 6.06
CA ILE A 321 -6.45 -4.47 6.42
C ILE A 321 -7.46 -3.55 7.11
N GLU A 322 -7.01 -2.83 8.14
CA GLU A 322 -7.80 -1.93 8.94
C GLU A 322 -6.93 -0.80 9.48
N ALA A 323 -7.51 0.39 9.69
CA ALA A 323 -6.81 1.50 10.30
C ALA A 323 -7.76 2.34 11.17
N GLN A 324 -7.24 2.87 12.25
CA GLN A 324 -7.99 3.66 13.22
C GLN A 324 -7.14 4.73 13.88
N LEU A 325 -7.81 5.74 14.44
CA LEU A 325 -7.17 6.76 15.24
C LEU A 325 -7.26 6.39 16.73
N ASP A 326 -6.15 5.96 17.30
CA ASP A 326 -6.04 5.69 18.73
C ASP A 326 -5.73 6.98 19.48
N LYS A 327 -6.46 7.26 20.57
CA LYS A 327 -6.31 8.49 21.38
C LYS A 327 -4.94 8.65 22.03
N GLY A 328 -4.22 7.56 22.27
CA GLY A 328 -2.91 7.56 22.93
C GLY A 328 -1.73 7.31 21.98
N ARG A 329 -1.96 6.54 20.92
CA ARG A 329 -0.92 6.07 20.00
C ARG A 329 -0.92 6.80 18.65
N GLY A 330 -1.98 7.54 18.33
CA GLY A 330 -2.17 8.24 17.07
C GLY A 330 -2.76 7.34 15.98
N ALA A 331 -2.38 7.56 14.72
CA ALA A 331 -2.78 6.71 13.61
C ALA A 331 -2.15 5.32 13.75
N VAL A 332 -2.99 4.31 13.74
CA VAL A 332 -2.65 2.89 13.88
C VAL A 332 -3.24 2.17 12.67
N ALA A 333 -2.45 1.38 11.99
CA ALA A 333 -2.92 0.58 10.86
C ALA A 333 -2.46 -0.87 11.00
N THR A 334 -3.36 -1.81 10.80
CA THR A 334 -3.04 -3.23 10.66
C THR A 334 -2.76 -3.51 9.19
N VAL A 335 -1.56 -3.96 8.91
CA VAL A 335 -1.06 -4.21 7.55
C VAL A 335 -0.68 -5.66 7.40
N LEU A 336 -1.09 -6.27 6.29
CA LEU A 336 -0.58 -7.56 5.85
C LEU A 336 0.58 -7.33 4.89
N VAL A 337 1.77 -7.79 5.23
CA VAL A 337 2.93 -7.71 4.35
C VAL A 337 2.78 -8.75 3.24
N GLN A 338 2.61 -8.31 2.00
CA GLN A 338 2.40 -9.19 0.83
C GLN A 338 3.71 -9.54 0.12
N LYS A 339 4.65 -8.60 0.03
CA LYS A 339 5.96 -8.77 -0.62
C LYS A 339 7.05 -8.10 0.21
N GLY A 340 8.26 -8.60 0.15
CA GLY A 340 9.41 -8.04 0.84
C GLY A 340 9.38 -8.23 2.36
N THR A 341 10.18 -7.45 3.05
CA THR A 341 10.28 -7.49 4.52
C THR A 341 10.21 -6.07 5.07
N LEU A 342 9.28 -5.83 6.00
CA LEU A 342 9.11 -4.52 6.64
C LEU A 342 9.94 -4.44 7.92
N HIS A 343 10.65 -3.31 8.11
CA HIS A 343 11.47 -3.07 9.29
C HIS A 343 11.00 -1.84 10.06
N VAL A 344 11.24 -1.84 11.36
CA VAL A 344 11.10 -0.62 12.16
C VAL A 344 12.11 0.41 11.68
N GLY A 345 11.63 1.57 11.31
CA GLY A 345 12.45 2.66 10.77
C GLY A 345 12.27 2.88 9.28
N ASP A 346 11.60 2.00 8.56
CA ASP A 346 11.35 2.17 7.14
C ASP A 346 10.40 3.34 6.88
N PRO A 347 10.61 4.11 5.82
CA PRO A 347 9.64 5.06 5.31
C PRO A 347 8.49 4.30 4.67
N ILE A 348 7.26 4.72 4.95
CA ILE A 348 6.04 4.09 4.43
C ILE A 348 5.09 5.15 3.87
N ALA A 349 4.34 4.75 2.86
CA ALA A 349 3.22 5.50 2.31
C ALA A 349 2.04 4.55 2.09
N ALA A 350 0.83 5.01 2.40
CA ALA A 350 -0.42 4.30 2.16
C ALA A 350 -1.47 5.33 1.72
N GLY A 351 -1.84 5.30 0.45
CA GLY A 351 -2.70 6.31 -0.16
C GLY A 351 -2.15 7.73 0.03
N SER A 352 -2.92 8.59 0.68
CA SER A 352 -2.51 9.96 1.02
C SER A 352 -1.68 10.08 2.31
N SER A 353 -1.61 9.00 3.10
CA SER A 353 -0.90 8.96 4.37
C SER A 353 0.54 8.50 4.18
N TYR A 354 1.47 9.15 4.85
CA TYR A 354 2.89 8.78 4.80
C TYR A 354 3.51 8.86 6.19
N GLY A 355 4.65 8.24 6.36
CA GLY A 355 5.33 8.29 7.66
C GLY A 355 6.56 7.42 7.72
N LYS A 356 6.96 7.12 8.95
CA LYS A 356 8.06 6.22 9.26
C LYS A 356 7.61 5.22 10.30
N VAL A 357 7.83 3.94 10.08
CA VAL A 357 7.48 2.89 11.04
C VAL A 357 8.20 3.13 12.37
N ARG A 358 7.47 3.61 13.37
CA ARG A 358 8.00 3.86 14.73
C ARG A 358 8.03 2.58 15.56
N ALA A 359 7.02 1.76 15.41
CA ALA A 359 6.89 0.46 16.05
C ALA A 359 5.98 -0.44 15.24
N MET A 360 6.22 -1.74 15.32
CA MET A 360 5.34 -2.79 14.84
C MET A 360 4.95 -3.68 16.01
N ILE A 361 3.72 -4.11 16.03
CA ILE A 361 3.13 -4.95 17.08
C ILE A 361 2.50 -6.16 16.38
N ASP A 362 2.79 -7.35 16.87
CA ASP A 362 2.17 -8.58 16.37
C ASP A 362 0.75 -8.78 16.94
N GLU A 363 0.09 -9.85 16.49
CA GLU A 363 -1.26 -10.21 16.92
C GLU A 363 -1.38 -10.57 18.42
N ILE A 364 -0.26 -10.86 19.07
CA ILE A 364 -0.21 -11.17 20.51
C ILE A 364 0.03 -9.90 21.35
N GLY A 365 0.29 -8.76 20.69
CA GLY A 365 0.58 -7.48 21.33
C GLY A 365 2.05 -7.26 21.67
N LEU A 366 2.96 -8.08 21.14
CA LEU A 366 4.39 -7.96 21.32
C LEU A 366 5.03 -7.06 20.26
N ARG A 367 6.01 -6.28 20.65
CA ARG A 367 6.77 -5.45 19.71
C ARG A 367 7.73 -6.29 18.88
N VAL A 368 7.59 -6.21 17.56
CA VAL A 368 8.48 -6.86 16.59
C VAL A 368 9.30 -5.81 15.84
N LYS A 369 10.50 -6.18 15.42
CA LYS A 369 11.40 -5.29 14.66
C LYS A 369 11.34 -5.55 13.16
N VAL A 370 10.93 -6.74 12.76
CA VAL A 370 10.92 -7.24 11.39
C VAL A 370 9.62 -7.99 11.15
N ALA A 371 8.97 -7.69 10.06
CA ALA A 371 7.77 -8.39 9.59
C ALA A 371 8.04 -8.93 8.17
N PRO A 372 8.25 -10.25 8.02
CA PRO A 372 8.42 -10.89 6.72
C PRO A 372 7.09 -10.98 5.96
N THR A 373 7.15 -11.48 4.74
CA THR A 373 5.97 -11.71 3.88
C THR A 373 4.93 -12.60 4.57
N SER A 374 3.67 -12.38 4.27
CA SER A 374 2.49 -13.02 4.85
C SER A 374 2.29 -12.78 6.36
N THR A 375 2.99 -11.81 6.94
CA THR A 375 2.86 -11.49 8.37
C THR A 375 1.93 -10.29 8.55
N PRO A 376 0.86 -10.42 9.35
CA PRO A 376 0.06 -9.29 9.78
C PRO A 376 0.75 -8.55 10.92
N VAL A 377 0.80 -7.22 10.85
CA VAL A 377 1.38 -6.37 11.90
C VAL A 377 0.60 -5.08 12.05
N GLU A 378 0.41 -4.65 13.30
CA GLU A 378 -0.07 -3.32 13.61
C GLU A 378 1.12 -2.35 13.53
N ILE A 379 1.03 -1.31 12.70
CA ILE A 379 2.06 -0.31 12.52
C ILE A 379 1.68 1.02 13.14
N LEU A 380 2.67 1.69 13.70
CA LEU A 380 2.58 3.02 14.29
C LEU A 380 3.54 3.96 13.57
N GLY A 381 3.11 5.18 13.28
CA GLY A 381 4.01 6.20 12.73
C GLY A 381 3.55 6.86 11.45
N LEU A 382 2.36 6.54 10.96
CA LEU A 382 1.71 7.25 9.87
C LEU A 382 1.29 8.66 10.29
N SER A 383 1.27 9.59 9.33
CA SER A 383 0.87 10.98 9.52
C SER A 383 -0.64 11.12 9.76
N ASP A 384 -1.42 10.24 9.15
CA ASP A 384 -2.88 10.20 9.21
C ASP A 384 -3.35 8.75 9.09
N VAL A 385 -4.66 8.51 9.23
CA VAL A 385 -5.27 7.19 9.13
C VAL A 385 -5.49 6.87 7.65
N PRO A 386 -4.81 5.85 7.09
CA PRO A 386 -5.05 5.43 5.72
C PRO A 386 -6.42 4.76 5.57
N ASN A 387 -6.92 4.68 4.35
CA ASN A 387 -8.12 3.89 4.10
C ASN A 387 -7.79 2.40 4.09
N ALA A 388 -8.71 1.61 4.61
CA ALA A 388 -8.57 0.17 4.53
C ALA A 388 -8.68 -0.31 3.07
N GLY A 389 -7.73 -1.16 2.63
CA GLY A 389 -7.59 -1.61 1.24
C GLY A 389 -6.54 -0.84 0.44
N GLU A 390 -5.93 0.20 0.99
CA GLU A 390 -4.78 0.88 0.37
C GLU A 390 -3.50 0.04 0.48
N ILE A 391 -2.65 0.18 -0.52
CA ILE A 391 -1.36 -0.51 -0.60
C ILE A 391 -0.26 0.43 -0.15
#